data_f159172f7083dd897577a96815a93420
#
_entry.id   f159172f7083dd897577a96815a93420
#
_cell.length_a   1.000
_cell.length_b   1.000
_cell.length_c   1.000
_cell.angle_alpha   90.00
_cell.angle_beta   90.00
_cell.angle_gamma   90.00
#
_symmetry.space_group_name_H-M   'P 1'
#
loop_
_entity.id
_entity.type
_entity.pdbx_description
1 polymer ?
#
loop_
_entity_poly.entity_id
_entity_poly.type
_entity_poly.pdbx_seq_one_letter_code
_entity_poly.pdbx_strand_id
1 'polypeptide(L)' 'MEDVNRIKLVLVEKKRTNKWLSEQMGVTPSTVSKWCTNSSQPDLPSLLKISDLLEVDIRELIVREYKSYLLSQESK' A
#
# COMPACT_ATOMS: atom_id res chain seq x y z
N MET A 1 -0.82 15.25 3.91
CA MET A 1 -0.62 14.49 2.66
C MET A 1 -1.74 13.47 2.51
N GLU A 2 -2.27 13.36 1.31
CA GLU A 2 -3.32 12.38 1.05
C GLU A 2 -2.76 10.97 1.02
N ASP A 3 -3.54 10.04 1.57
CA ASP A 3 -3.19 8.62 1.48
C ASP A 3 -3.40 8.13 0.06
N VAL A 4 -2.42 7.46 -0.50
CA VAL A 4 -2.55 6.86 -1.83
C VAL A 4 -2.57 5.34 -1.77
N ASN A 5 -2.20 4.74 -0.64
CA ASN A 5 -2.31 3.30 -0.47
C ASN A 5 -3.07 2.97 0.81
N ARG A 6 -3.59 1.74 0.87
CA ARG A 6 -4.33 1.23 2.02
C ARG A 6 -3.65 0.00 2.61
N ILE A 7 -2.33 -0.05 2.53
CA ILE A 7 -1.58 -1.21 2.99
C ILE A 7 -1.87 -1.50 4.47
N LYS A 8 -1.87 -0.46 5.31
CA LYS A 8 -2.13 -0.64 6.74
C LYS A 8 -3.50 -1.28 6.99
N LEU A 9 -4.52 -0.79 6.29
CA LEU A 9 -5.87 -1.33 6.45
C LEU A 9 -5.92 -2.81 6.08
N VAL A 10 -5.30 -3.17 4.95
CA VAL A 10 -5.32 -4.56 4.49
C VAL A 10 -4.52 -5.45 5.44
N LEU A 11 -3.39 -4.97 5.96
CA LEU A 11 -2.63 -5.73 6.97
C LEU A 11 -3.50 -6.04 8.18
N VAL A 12 -4.22 -5.04 8.67
CA VAL A 12 -5.11 -5.22 9.82
C VAL A 12 -6.21 -6.22 9.50
N GLU A 13 -6.82 -6.10 8.34
CA GLU A 13 -7.87 -7.03 7.91
C GLU A 13 -7.37 -8.47 7.81
N LYS A 14 -6.13 -8.64 7.38
CA LYS A 14 -5.51 -9.97 7.24
C LYS A 14 -4.83 -10.43 8.53
N LYS A 15 -4.87 -9.61 9.58
CA LYS A 15 -4.26 -9.92 10.88
C LYS A 15 -2.76 -10.17 10.76
N ARG A 16 -2.10 -9.32 9.95
CA ARG A 16 -0.66 -9.36 9.75
C ARG A 16 -0.02 -8.08 10.28
N THR A 17 1.24 -8.18 10.69
CA THR A 17 1.98 -7.05 11.27
C THR A 17 2.93 -6.44 10.26
N ASN A 18 3.37 -5.21 10.54
CA ASN A 18 4.42 -4.57 9.75
C ASN A 18 5.70 -5.42 9.75
N LYS A 19 6.02 -6.01 10.91
CA LYS A 19 7.22 -6.85 11.04
C LYS A 19 7.12 -8.05 10.12
N TRP A 20 5.96 -8.72 10.11
CA TRP A 20 5.75 -9.86 9.23
C TRP A 20 5.98 -9.47 7.77
N LEU A 21 5.39 -8.34 7.36
CA LEU A 21 5.51 -7.91 5.97
C LEU A 21 6.96 -7.56 5.63
N SER A 22 7.67 -6.90 6.54
CA SER A 22 9.07 -6.54 6.31
C SER A 22 9.92 -7.79 6.10
N GLU A 23 9.68 -8.83 6.89
CA GLU A 23 10.40 -10.09 6.76
C GLU A 23 10.12 -10.77 5.43
N GLN A 24 8.85 -10.77 5.02
CA GLN A 24 8.48 -11.39 3.75
C GLN A 24 9.04 -10.63 2.54
N MET A 25 9.15 -9.31 2.67
CA MET A 25 9.63 -8.46 1.59
C MET A 25 11.14 -8.30 1.56
N GLY A 26 11.83 -8.68 2.64
CA GLY A 26 13.27 -8.48 2.74
C GLY A 26 13.65 -7.02 2.90
N VAL A 27 12.78 -6.23 3.54
CA VAL A 27 13.04 -4.81 3.83
C VAL A 27 12.95 -4.58 5.33
N THR A 28 13.34 -3.38 5.78
CA THR A 28 13.29 -3.07 7.20
C THR A 28 11.86 -2.75 7.65
N PRO A 29 11.53 -2.96 8.94
CA PRO A 29 10.23 -2.55 9.45
C PRO A 29 9.98 -1.04 9.28
N SER A 30 11.04 -0.24 9.33
CA SER A 30 10.93 1.20 9.10
C SER A 30 10.39 1.50 7.70
N THR A 31 10.87 0.75 6.70
CA THR A 31 10.39 0.91 5.32
C THR A 31 8.90 0.61 5.23
N VAL A 32 8.47 -0.51 5.83
CA VAL A 32 7.05 -0.87 5.81
C VAL A 32 6.21 0.17 6.57
N SER A 33 6.73 0.67 7.68
CA SER A 33 6.04 1.71 8.45
C SER A 33 5.79 2.96 7.60
N LYS A 34 6.78 3.36 6.80
CA LYS A 34 6.63 4.50 5.90
C LYS A 34 5.55 4.25 4.84
N TRP A 35 5.47 3.03 4.33
CA TRP A 35 4.41 2.67 3.40
C TRP A 35 3.04 2.76 4.06
N CYS A 36 2.93 2.24 5.29
CA CYS A 36 1.67 2.23 6.03
C CYS A 36 1.18 3.63 6.37
N THR A 37 2.09 4.56 6.61
CA THR A 37 1.73 5.94 6.94
C THR A 37 1.64 6.83 5.70
N ASN A 38 1.88 6.26 4.53
CA ASN A 38 1.91 6.99 3.26
C ASN A 38 2.99 8.07 3.19
N SER A 39 4.02 7.92 4.02
CA SER A 39 5.20 8.81 3.96
C SER A 39 6.04 8.52 2.73
N SER A 40 6.04 7.27 2.28
CA SER A 40 6.65 6.87 1.02
C SER A 40 5.81 5.72 0.46
N GLN A 41 6.02 5.41 -0.82
CA GLN A 41 5.22 4.39 -1.50
C GLN A 41 6.14 3.27 -1.97
N PRO A 42 5.67 2.01 -1.94
CA PRO A 42 6.43 0.93 -2.57
C PRO A 42 6.44 1.13 -4.09
N ASP A 43 7.49 0.65 -4.75
CA ASP A 43 7.49 0.65 -6.21
C ASP A 43 6.49 -0.40 -6.70
N LEU A 44 6.26 -0.40 -8.01
CA LEU A 44 5.24 -1.27 -8.58
C LEU A 44 5.53 -2.77 -8.34
N PRO A 45 6.76 -3.26 -8.57
CA PRO A 45 7.05 -4.66 -8.28
C PRO A 45 6.83 -5.02 -6.81
N SER A 46 7.18 -4.14 -5.88
CA SER A 46 6.94 -4.36 -4.46
C SER A 46 5.45 -4.41 -4.16
N LEU A 47 4.69 -3.51 -4.78
CA LEU A 47 3.24 -3.47 -4.56
C LEU A 47 2.56 -4.75 -5.04
N LEU A 48 3.00 -5.27 -6.19
CA LEU A 48 2.49 -6.55 -6.70
C LEU A 48 2.80 -7.69 -5.73
N LYS A 49 4.03 -7.70 -5.18
CA LYS A 49 4.42 -8.73 -4.23
C LYS A 49 3.58 -8.63 -2.95
N ILE A 50 3.31 -7.42 -2.48
CA ILE A 50 2.47 -7.24 -1.31
C ILE A 50 1.07 -7.79 -1.56
N SER A 51 0.50 -7.52 -2.73
CA SER A 51 -0.83 -8.03 -3.06
C SER A 51 -0.85 -9.57 -3.05
N ASP A 52 0.19 -10.20 -3.58
CA ASP A 52 0.29 -11.65 -3.57
C ASP A 52 0.42 -12.18 -2.14
N LEU A 53 1.26 -11.56 -1.33
CA LEU A 53 1.48 -12.00 0.05
C LEU A 53 0.21 -11.87 0.90
N LEU A 54 -0.57 -10.84 0.67
CA LEU A 54 -1.80 -10.61 1.41
C LEU A 54 -3.02 -11.27 0.75
N GLU A 55 -2.83 -11.87 -0.42
CA GLU A 55 -3.88 -12.56 -1.16
C GLU A 55 -5.06 -11.65 -1.46
N VAL A 56 -4.75 -10.46 -1.96
CA VAL A 56 -5.75 -9.48 -2.36
C VAL A 56 -5.44 -8.99 -3.77
N ASP A 57 -6.44 -8.46 -4.44
CA ASP A 57 -6.25 -7.76 -5.71
C ASP A 57 -5.46 -6.48 -5.43
N ILE A 58 -4.52 -6.15 -6.32
CA ILE A 58 -3.70 -4.96 -6.14
C ILE A 58 -4.56 -3.70 -6.02
N ARG A 59 -5.74 -3.69 -6.62
CA ARG A 59 -6.64 -2.54 -6.53
C ARG A 59 -7.11 -2.29 -5.10
N GLU A 60 -7.10 -3.30 -4.25
CA GLU A 60 -7.49 -3.11 -2.84
C GLU A 60 -6.42 -2.38 -2.04
N LEU A 61 -5.22 -2.26 -2.59
CA LEU A 61 -4.14 -1.53 -1.94
C LEU A 61 -4.08 -0.07 -2.35
N ILE A 62 -4.95 0.37 -3.25
CA ILE A 62 -4.91 1.71 -3.82
C ILE A 62 -6.15 2.49 -3.42
N VAL A 63 -5.95 3.76 -3.02
CA VAL A 63 -7.04 4.62 -2.59
C VAL A 63 -7.82 5.14 -3.78
N ARG A 64 -9.12 4.88 -3.81
CA ARG A 64 -9.98 5.29 -4.92
C ARG A 64 -10.15 6.80 -5.05
N GLU A 65 -10.13 7.49 -3.93
CA GLU A 65 -10.27 8.94 -3.91
C GLU A 65 -9.13 9.61 -4.68
N TYR A 66 -7.94 9.04 -4.59
CA TYR A 66 -6.81 9.57 -5.34
C TYR A 66 -7.04 9.46 -6.84
N LYS A 67 -7.61 8.34 -7.29
CA LYS A 67 -7.95 8.16 -8.69
C LYS A 67 -8.98 9.19 -9.14
N SER A 68 -9.98 9.45 -8.33
CA SER A 68 -10.99 10.47 -8.62
C SER A 68 -10.35 11.85 -8.76
N TYR A 69 -9.40 12.16 -7.89
CA TYR A 69 -8.68 13.42 -7.96
C TYR A 69 -7.94 13.57 -9.28
N LEU A 70 -7.25 12.52 -9.72
CA LEU A 70 -6.54 12.56 -10.99
C LEU A 70 -7.46 12.77 -12.18
N LEU A 71 -8.61 12.09 -12.19
CA LEU A 71 -9.59 12.25 -13.24
C LEU A 71 -10.15 13.67 -13.27
N SER A 72 -10.35 14.25 -12.10
CA SER A 72 -10.82 15.61 -11.97
C SER A 72 -9.84 16.61 -12.58
N GLN A 73 -8.53 16.35 -12.39
CA GLN A 73 -7.49 17.20 -12.98
C GLN A 73 -7.50 17.13 -14.50
N GLU A 74 -7.76 15.95 -15.06
CA GLU A 74 -7.73 15.76 -16.49
C GLU A 74 -8.90 16.39 -17.21
N SER A 75 -10.02 16.59 -16.52
CA SER A 75 -11.23 17.11 -17.14
C SER A 75 -11.20 18.62 -17.34
N LYS A 76 -10.10 19.25 -17.02
CA LYS A 76 -9.91 20.68 -17.31
C LYS A 76 -9.42 20.91 -18.76
#